data_05a69efe2ed8ad293ba6d66556528835
#
_entry.id   05a69efe2ed8ad293ba6d66556528835
#
_cell.length_a   1.000
_cell.length_b   1.000
_cell.length_c   1.000
_cell.angle_alpha   90.00
_cell.angle_beta   90.00
_cell.angle_gamma   90.00
#
_symmetry.space_group_name_H-M   'P 1'
#
loop_
_entity.id
_entity.type
_entity.pdbx_description
1 polymer ?
#
loop_
_entity_poly.entity_id
_entity_poly.type
_entity_poly.pdbx_seq_one_letter_code
_entity_poly.pdbx_strand_id
1 'polypeptide(L)'
;MRTRILSSLVLAALAAATGASAQTPADEATSGNATALAKQLGLYVFPAKGQNATQQATDEAACYNWAVQQTGINPMAPAPNADSAAKVEAAKMNAATQGAAVVGGAKGAAAGTAIGAIAGNTGEGAAIGAVVGGLAGRRARKEAEQQAEVYGAQAAQAKEQQNMATFARAMTACLTGKGYTVN
;
A
#
# COMPACT_ATOMS: atom_id res chain seq x y z
N MET A 1 41.36 16.72 72.84
CA MET A 1 42.00 17.73 72.02
C MET A 1 41.15 17.97 70.81
N ARG A 2 40.35 18.98 70.82
CA ARG A 2 40.40 20.27 70.15
C ARG A 2 40.80 20.13 68.66
N THR A 3 39.80 20.28 67.72
CA THR A 3 39.97 21.10 66.52
C THR A 3 38.64 21.28 65.79
N ARG A 4 38.19 22.29 65.80
CA ARG A 4 37.57 23.44 65.11
C ARG A 4 36.90 23.07 63.75
N ILE A 5 35.60 23.27 63.78
CA ILE A 5 34.66 23.47 62.73
C ILE A 5 35.00 24.72 61.90
N LEU A 6 35.12 24.64 60.64
CA LEU A 6 35.02 25.78 59.71
C LEU A 6 33.95 25.53 58.71
N SER A 7 32.85 26.24 58.89
CA SER A 7 31.75 26.43 57.95
C SER A 7 32.25 27.06 56.66
N SER A 8 31.87 26.48 55.53
CA SER A 8 31.87 27.14 54.22
C SER A 8 30.54 27.01 53.61
N LEU A 9 29.79 28.09 53.68
CA LEU A 9 28.60 28.34 52.89
C LEU A 9 28.99 28.35 51.40
N VAL A 10 28.53 27.41 50.63
CA VAL A 10 28.53 27.49 49.16
C VAL A 10 27.16 27.85 48.73
N LEU A 11 27.01 29.06 48.27
CA LEU A 11 25.85 29.61 47.61
C LEU A 11 25.64 28.86 46.28
N ALA A 12 24.62 28.01 46.19
CA ALA A 12 24.24 27.36 44.92
C ALA A 12 23.42 28.36 44.10
N ALA A 13 24.05 28.94 43.09
CA ALA A 13 23.34 29.71 42.06
C ALA A 13 22.53 28.74 41.21
N LEU A 14 21.17 28.82 41.29
CA LEU A 14 20.24 28.14 40.41
C LEU A 14 20.30 28.83 39.05
N ALA A 15 21.08 28.30 38.12
CA ALA A 15 20.96 28.64 36.69
C ALA A 15 19.75 27.91 36.11
N ALA A 16 18.68 28.67 35.94
CA ALA A 16 17.55 28.20 35.12
C ALA A 16 18.03 28.10 33.66
N ALA A 17 18.41 26.90 33.25
CA ALA A 17 18.66 26.59 31.86
C ALA A 17 17.26 26.49 31.19
N THR A 18 16.82 27.58 30.54
CA THR A 18 15.75 27.55 29.54
C THR A 18 16.28 26.69 28.40
N GLY A 19 15.85 25.42 28.39
CA GLY A 19 16.12 24.51 27.30
C GLY A 19 15.40 25.00 26.07
N ALA A 20 16.08 25.80 25.25
CA ALA A 20 15.68 25.97 23.86
C ALA A 20 15.88 24.62 23.18
N SER A 21 14.80 23.87 22.96
CA SER A 21 14.83 22.68 22.12
C SER A 21 15.23 23.15 20.73
N ALA A 22 16.49 22.94 20.37
CA ALA A 22 16.95 23.12 19.01
C ALA A 22 16.20 22.09 18.14
N GLN A 23 15.19 22.55 17.43
CA GLN A 23 14.52 21.75 16.41
C GLN A 23 15.58 21.42 15.35
N THR A 24 15.82 20.12 15.13
CA THR A 24 16.75 19.68 14.11
C THR A 24 16.13 19.92 12.73
N PRO A 25 16.93 20.24 11.69
CA PRO A 25 16.41 20.49 10.34
C PRO A 25 15.62 19.31 9.73
N ALA A 26 15.79 18.11 10.29
CA ALA A 26 15.02 16.92 9.91
C ALA A 26 13.56 17.00 10.36
N ASP A 27 13.26 17.62 11.50
CA ASP A 27 11.88 17.74 12.01
C ASP A 27 11.08 18.78 11.22
N GLU A 28 11.72 19.86 10.76
CA GLU A 28 11.06 20.87 9.91
C GLU A 28 10.71 20.31 8.53
N ALA A 29 11.61 19.54 7.91
CA ALA A 29 11.36 18.92 6.63
C ALA A 29 10.21 17.89 6.71
N THR A 30 10.13 17.10 7.77
CA THR A 30 9.06 16.13 8.00
C THR A 30 7.72 16.83 8.25
N SER A 31 7.71 17.91 9.01
CA SER A 31 6.49 18.69 9.29
C SER A 31 5.91 19.34 8.04
N GLY A 32 6.75 19.96 7.21
CA GLY A 32 6.32 20.56 5.94
C GLY A 32 5.74 19.52 4.96
N ASN A 33 6.36 18.35 4.91
CA ASN A 33 5.89 17.25 4.07
C ASN A 33 4.58 16.63 4.57
N ALA A 34 4.38 16.52 5.88
CA ALA A 34 3.16 15.98 6.46
C ALA A 34 1.94 16.88 6.17
N THR A 35 2.10 18.20 6.29
CA THR A 35 1.04 19.16 5.96
C THR A 35 0.71 19.16 4.45
N ALA A 36 1.74 19.08 3.60
CA ALA A 36 1.54 18.98 2.16
C ALA A 36 0.79 17.68 1.79
N LEU A 37 1.13 16.58 2.45
CA LEU A 37 0.48 15.29 2.24
C LEU A 37 -0.97 15.28 2.72
N ALA A 38 -1.28 15.87 3.87
CA ALA A 38 -2.66 16.00 4.33
C ALA A 38 -3.54 16.65 3.26
N LYS A 39 -3.06 17.72 2.62
CA LYS A 39 -3.75 18.38 1.51
C LYS A 39 -3.89 17.48 0.27
N GLN A 40 -2.87 16.70 -0.07
CA GLN A 40 -2.93 15.75 -1.19
C GLN A 40 -3.93 14.63 -0.96
N LEU A 41 -4.11 14.21 0.30
CA LEU A 41 -5.13 13.26 0.71
C LEU A 41 -6.54 13.86 0.81
N GLY A 42 -6.69 15.15 0.51
CA GLY A 42 -7.95 15.88 0.64
C GLY A 42 -8.36 16.14 2.09
N LEU A 43 -7.44 16.05 3.04
CA LEU A 43 -7.69 16.30 4.44
C LEU A 43 -7.49 17.78 4.77
N TYR A 44 -8.53 18.40 5.23
CA TYR A 44 -8.50 19.78 5.72
C TYR A 44 -8.52 19.76 7.25
N VAL A 45 -7.40 20.18 7.85
CA VAL A 45 -7.16 20.11 9.30
C VAL A 45 -7.38 21.48 9.92
N PHE A 46 -8.32 21.59 10.85
CA PHE A 46 -8.66 22.83 11.56
C PHE A 46 -8.40 22.69 13.07
N PRO A 47 -7.64 23.61 13.69
CA PRO A 47 -7.42 23.59 15.12
C PRO A 47 -8.72 23.92 15.88
N ALA A 48 -9.20 22.99 16.72
CA ALA A 48 -10.42 23.19 17.51
C ALA A 48 -10.15 23.62 18.96
N LYS A 49 -8.88 23.58 19.39
CA LYS A 49 -8.46 23.92 20.76
C LYS A 49 -7.44 25.07 20.83
N GLY A 50 -7.39 25.91 19.79
CA GLY A 50 -6.48 27.05 19.75
C GLY A 50 -5.02 26.70 19.46
N GLN A 51 -4.75 25.54 18.86
CA GLN A 51 -3.41 25.14 18.42
C GLN A 51 -2.88 26.15 17.39
N ASN A 52 -1.62 26.54 17.53
CA ASN A 52 -0.96 27.39 16.55
C ASN A 52 -0.42 26.58 15.35
N ALA A 53 0.05 27.26 14.31
CA ALA A 53 0.53 26.61 13.08
C ALA A 53 1.74 25.68 13.32
N THR A 54 2.65 26.03 14.22
CA THR A 54 3.80 25.18 14.57
C THR A 54 3.35 23.92 15.28
N GLN A 55 2.44 24.04 16.23
CA GLN A 55 1.85 22.89 16.93
C GLN A 55 1.11 21.98 15.95
N GLN A 56 0.31 22.56 15.04
CA GLN A 56 -0.38 21.80 14.01
C GLN A 56 0.58 21.01 13.14
N ALA A 57 1.65 21.63 12.64
CA ALA A 57 2.64 20.96 11.81
C ALA A 57 3.32 19.79 12.55
N THR A 58 3.65 19.98 13.83
CA THR A 58 4.23 18.93 14.67
C THR A 58 3.25 17.78 14.91
N ASP A 59 1.99 18.09 15.18
CA ASP A 59 0.95 17.11 15.40
C ASP A 59 0.60 16.34 14.12
N GLU A 60 0.58 16.98 12.97
CA GLU A 60 0.41 16.35 11.67
C GLU A 60 1.56 15.36 11.36
N ALA A 61 2.81 15.75 11.62
CA ALA A 61 3.97 14.88 11.46
C ALA A 61 3.91 13.66 12.40
N ALA A 62 3.53 13.86 13.65
CA ALA A 62 3.36 12.78 14.62
C ALA A 62 2.25 11.82 14.19
N CYS A 63 1.11 12.34 13.72
CA CYS A 63 -0.01 11.54 13.22
C CYS A 63 0.32 10.81 11.92
N TYR A 64 1.13 11.42 11.05
CA TYR A 64 1.67 10.75 9.87
C TYR A 64 2.48 9.50 10.24
N ASN A 65 3.47 9.67 11.13
CA ASN A 65 4.32 8.57 11.56
C ASN A 65 3.51 7.46 12.25
N TRP A 66 2.54 7.84 13.08
CA TRP A 66 1.64 6.90 13.71
C TRP A 66 0.78 6.14 12.67
N ALA A 67 0.22 6.83 11.68
CA ALA A 67 -0.58 6.22 10.63
C ALA A 67 0.26 5.23 9.79
N VAL A 68 1.53 5.57 9.46
CA VAL A 68 2.45 4.64 8.80
C VAL A 68 2.64 3.37 9.63
N GLN A 69 2.86 3.50 10.94
CA GLN A 69 3.05 2.35 11.83
C GLN A 69 1.78 1.49 11.94
N GLN A 70 0.62 2.10 12.00
CA GLN A 70 -0.66 1.38 12.14
C GLN A 70 -1.10 0.68 10.86
N THR A 71 -0.85 1.28 9.71
CA THR A 71 -1.34 0.78 8.42
C THR A 71 -0.29 0.01 7.62
N GLY A 72 1.00 0.20 7.93
CA GLY A 72 2.11 -0.28 7.11
C GLY A 72 2.22 0.44 5.76
N ILE A 73 1.43 1.50 5.53
CA ILE A 73 1.38 2.25 4.28
C ILE A 73 2.18 3.53 4.46
N ASN A 74 3.17 3.75 3.60
CA ASN A 74 3.93 4.99 3.56
C ASN A 74 3.69 5.71 2.22
N PRO A 75 2.81 6.74 2.19
CA PRO A 75 2.51 7.48 0.96
C PRO A 75 3.70 8.23 0.36
N MET A 76 4.73 8.53 1.17
CA MET A 76 5.95 9.18 0.69
C MET A 76 7.00 8.19 0.17
N ALA A 77 6.82 6.90 0.38
CA ALA A 77 7.69 5.91 -0.23
C ALA A 77 7.56 5.99 -1.76
N PRO A 78 8.66 5.79 -2.50
CA PRO A 78 8.56 5.66 -3.95
C PRO A 78 7.50 4.59 -4.27
N ALA A 79 6.46 4.98 -4.99
CA ALA A 79 5.46 4.02 -5.44
C ALA A 79 6.17 2.91 -6.21
N PRO A 80 5.89 1.62 -5.96
CA PRO A 80 6.34 0.59 -6.88
C PRO A 80 5.84 1.00 -8.26
N ASN A 81 6.73 0.97 -9.26
CA ASN A 81 6.38 1.36 -10.63
C ASN A 81 5.02 0.78 -10.97
N ALA A 82 4.10 1.61 -11.46
CA ALA A 82 2.73 1.19 -11.78
C ALA A 82 2.73 -0.08 -12.65
N ASP A 83 3.72 -0.19 -13.55
CA ASP A 83 3.94 -1.39 -14.38
C ASP A 83 4.31 -2.63 -13.54
N SER A 84 5.09 -2.47 -12.47
CA SER A 84 5.45 -3.61 -11.60
C SER A 84 4.25 -4.07 -10.79
N ALA A 85 3.47 -3.15 -10.25
CA ALA A 85 2.26 -3.46 -9.50
C ALA A 85 1.21 -4.12 -10.41
N ALA A 86 1.00 -3.59 -11.62
CA ALA A 86 0.13 -4.16 -12.63
C ALA A 86 0.56 -5.58 -13.02
N LYS A 87 1.86 -5.81 -13.23
CA LYS A 87 2.41 -7.15 -13.54
C LYS A 87 2.19 -8.15 -12.41
N VAL A 88 2.32 -7.74 -11.14
CA VAL A 88 2.06 -8.60 -9.99
C VAL A 88 0.59 -9.02 -9.94
N GLU A 89 -0.34 -8.09 -10.13
CA GLU A 89 -1.77 -8.41 -10.13
C GLU A 89 -2.16 -9.23 -11.37
N ALA A 90 -1.61 -8.94 -12.54
CA ALA A 90 -1.77 -9.75 -13.75
C ALA A 90 -1.23 -11.17 -13.57
N ALA A 91 -0.07 -11.33 -12.92
CA ALA A 91 0.50 -12.64 -12.62
C ALA A 91 -0.39 -13.47 -11.69
N LYS A 92 -1.03 -12.86 -10.70
CA LYS A 92 -2.01 -13.54 -9.83
C LYS A 92 -3.24 -14.04 -10.62
N MET A 93 -3.77 -13.23 -11.53
CA MET A 93 -4.86 -13.64 -12.41
C MET A 93 -4.45 -14.77 -13.34
N ASN A 94 -3.27 -14.67 -13.96
CA ASN A 94 -2.74 -15.70 -14.83
C ASN A 94 -2.52 -17.02 -14.08
N ALA A 95 -2.05 -16.98 -12.83
CA ALA A 95 -1.89 -18.17 -12.01
C ALA A 95 -3.25 -18.86 -11.74
N ALA A 96 -4.31 -18.09 -11.53
CA ALA A 96 -5.65 -18.62 -11.36
C ALA A 96 -6.22 -19.29 -12.62
N THR A 97 -5.76 -18.88 -13.81
CA THR A 97 -6.24 -19.38 -15.11
C THR A 97 -5.33 -20.42 -15.76
N GLN A 98 -4.17 -20.72 -15.18
CA GLN A 98 -3.21 -21.67 -15.76
C GLN A 98 -3.76 -23.08 -15.99
N GLY A 99 -4.75 -23.50 -15.20
CA GLY A 99 -5.45 -24.79 -15.40
C GLY A 99 -6.38 -24.83 -16.61
N ALA A 100 -6.83 -23.69 -17.12
CA ALA A 100 -7.86 -23.63 -18.16
C ALA A 100 -7.40 -24.20 -19.53
N ALA A 101 -6.14 -24.03 -19.90
CA ALA A 101 -5.60 -24.57 -21.15
C ALA A 101 -5.49 -26.11 -21.14
N VAL A 102 -5.12 -26.69 -20.00
CA VAL A 102 -5.08 -28.16 -19.83
C VAL A 102 -6.48 -28.73 -19.84
N VAL A 103 -7.43 -28.08 -19.16
CA VAL A 103 -8.84 -28.45 -19.17
C VAL A 103 -9.47 -28.32 -20.56
N GLY A 104 -9.10 -27.29 -21.34
CA GLY A 104 -9.56 -27.09 -22.71
C GLY A 104 -9.07 -28.21 -23.64
N GLY A 105 -7.79 -28.60 -23.54
CA GLY A 105 -7.22 -29.71 -24.30
C GLY A 105 -7.86 -31.05 -23.95
N ALA A 106 -8.09 -31.33 -22.68
CA ALA A 106 -8.76 -32.54 -22.21
C ALA A 106 -10.22 -32.61 -22.65
N LYS A 107 -10.97 -31.49 -22.56
CA LYS A 107 -12.36 -31.42 -23.06
C LYS A 107 -12.45 -31.57 -24.58
N GLY A 108 -11.51 -30.98 -25.33
CA GLY A 108 -11.40 -31.12 -26.78
C GLY A 108 -11.12 -32.56 -27.20
N ALA A 109 -10.18 -33.24 -26.50
CA ALA A 109 -9.89 -34.64 -26.75
C ALA A 109 -11.11 -35.55 -26.47
N ALA A 110 -11.82 -35.34 -25.35
CA ALA A 110 -13.02 -36.09 -25.00
C ALA A 110 -14.14 -35.89 -26.03
N ALA A 111 -14.37 -34.66 -26.48
CA ALA A 111 -15.37 -34.38 -27.52
C ALA A 111 -14.97 -34.99 -28.86
N GLY A 112 -13.69 -34.90 -29.25
CA GLY A 112 -13.15 -35.49 -30.45
C GLY A 112 -13.24 -37.02 -30.46
N THR A 113 -13.02 -37.66 -29.30
CA THR A 113 -13.17 -39.12 -29.14
C THR A 113 -14.63 -39.55 -29.40
N ALA A 114 -15.62 -38.80 -28.88
CA ALA A 114 -17.01 -39.10 -29.05
C ALA A 114 -17.43 -38.99 -30.54
N ILE A 115 -16.96 -37.96 -31.25
CA ILE A 115 -17.22 -37.79 -32.69
C ILE A 115 -16.49 -38.86 -33.50
N GLY A 116 -15.26 -39.19 -33.18
CA GLY A 116 -14.46 -40.23 -33.80
C GLY A 116 -15.06 -41.64 -33.62
N ALA A 117 -15.73 -41.91 -32.49
CA ALA A 117 -16.43 -43.15 -32.23
C ALA A 117 -17.61 -43.34 -33.19
N ILE A 118 -18.34 -42.28 -33.55
CA ILE A 118 -19.43 -42.30 -34.52
C ILE A 118 -18.92 -42.52 -35.95
N ALA A 119 -17.73 -41.97 -36.26
CA ALA A 119 -17.06 -42.10 -37.57
C ALA A 119 -16.25 -43.39 -37.72
N GLY A 120 -16.16 -44.25 -36.70
CA GLY A 120 -15.44 -45.52 -36.72
C GLY A 120 -13.92 -45.40 -36.48
N ASN A 121 -13.41 -44.24 -36.09
CA ASN A 121 -12.00 -43.97 -35.87
C ASN A 121 -11.71 -43.08 -34.65
N THR A 122 -11.85 -43.67 -33.45
CA THR A 122 -11.73 -42.95 -32.17
C THR A 122 -10.33 -42.32 -31.94
N GLY A 123 -9.28 -42.96 -32.48
CA GLY A 123 -7.92 -42.44 -32.31
C GLY A 123 -7.67 -41.15 -33.08
N GLU A 124 -8.10 -41.09 -34.34
CA GLU A 124 -7.96 -39.88 -35.17
C GLU A 124 -8.89 -38.74 -34.67
N GLY A 125 -10.08 -39.05 -34.24
CA GLY A 125 -10.99 -38.08 -33.64
C GLY A 125 -10.43 -37.44 -32.38
N ALA A 126 -9.82 -38.24 -31.52
CA ALA A 126 -9.15 -37.76 -30.32
C ALA A 126 -7.93 -36.85 -30.64
N ALA A 127 -7.12 -37.23 -31.61
CA ALA A 127 -5.96 -36.46 -32.04
C ALA A 127 -6.36 -35.09 -32.65
N ILE A 128 -7.38 -35.08 -33.52
CA ILE A 128 -7.91 -33.84 -34.11
C ILE A 128 -8.52 -32.95 -33.03
N GLY A 129 -9.33 -33.53 -32.13
CA GLY A 129 -9.93 -32.81 -31.01
C GLY A 129 -8.92 -32.21 -30.06
N ALA A 130 -7.82 -32.93 -29.78
CA ALA A 130 -6.75 -32.43 -28.97
C ALA A 130 -5.98 -31.24 -29.63
N VAL A 131 -5.76 -31.33 -30.96
CA VAL A 131 -5.10 -30.27 -31.73
C VAL A 131 -5.98 -29.02 -31.78
N VAL A 132 -7.27 -29.18 -32.14
CA VAL A 132 -8.23 -28.08 -32.20
C VAL A 132 -8.44 -27.45 -30.81
N GLY A 133 -8.61 -28.27 -29.77
CA GLY A 133 -8.77 -27.85 -28.41
C GLY A 133 -7.49 -27.16 -27.88
N GLY A 134 -6.32 -27.64 -28.25
CA GLY A 134 -5.03 -27.05 -27.92
C GLY A 134 -4.80 -25.68 -28.59
N LEU A 135 -5.18 -25.55 -29.88
CA LEU A 135 -5.11 -24.27 -30.60
C LEU A 135 -6.13 -23.26 -30.06
N ALA A 136 -7.36 -23.67 -29.78
CA ALA A 136 -8.38 -22.84 -29.15
C ALA A 136 -7.94 -22.42 -27.74
N GLY A 137 -7.36 -23.33 -26.95
CA GLY A 137 -6.82 -23.06 -25.62
C GLY A 137 -5.66 -22.06 -25.65
N ARG A 138 -4.76 -22.12 -26.66
CA ARG A 138 -3.67 -21.14 -26.83
C ARG A 138 -4.22 -19.75 -27.17
N ARG A 139 -5.25 -19.65 -28.02
CA ARG A 139 -5.89 -18.36 -28.33
C ARG A 139 -6.60 -17.81 -27.12
N ALA A 140 -7.39 -18.60 -26.43
CA ALA A 140 -8.06 -18.21 -25.20
C ALA A 140 -7.07 -17.77 -24.11
N ARG A 141 -5.91 -18.44 -24.02
CA ARG A 141 -4.84 -18.03 -23.09
C ARG A 141 -4.26 -16.66 -23.46
N LYS A 142 -3.97 -16.43 -24.75
CA LYS A 142 -3.44 -15.14 -25.20
C LYS A 142 -4.43 -14.00 -24.98
N GLU A 143 -5.72 -14.22 -25.22
CA GLU A 143 -6.78 -13.26 -24.92
C GLU A 143 -6.90 -13.03 -23.40
N ALA A 144 -6.80 -14.08 -22.59
CA ALA A 144 -6.81 -13.98 -21.13
C ALA A 144 -5.58 -13.23 -20.61
N GLU A 145 -4.39 -13.43 -21.18
CA GLU A 145 -3.18 -12.69 -20.84
C GLU A 145 -3.33 -11.18 -21.13
N GLN A 146 -3.89 -10.81 -22.28
CA GLN A 146 -4.16 -9.42 -22.64
C GLN A 146 -5.20 -8.78 -21.69
N GLN A 147 -6.27 -9.52 -21.36
CA GLN A 147 -7.25 -9.06 -20.39
C GLN A 147 -6.63 -8.92 -19.00
N ALA A 148 -5.77 -9.87 -18.58
CA ALA A 148 -5.11 -9.83 -17.29
C ALA A 148 -4.22 -8.59 -17.11
N GLU A 149 -3.56 -8.12 -18.19
CA GLU A 149 -2.77 -6.87 -18.14
C GLU A 149 -3.66 -5.66 -17.87
N VAL A 150 -4.81 -5.55 -18.54
CA VAL A 150 -5.76 -4.45 -18.34
C VAL A 150 -6.38 -4.50 -16.95
N TYR A 151 -6.85 -5.66 -16.52
CA TYR A 151 -7.41 -5.85 -15.18
C TYR A 151 -6.35 -5.67 -14.09
N GLY A 152 -5.10 -6.12 -14.33
CA GLY A 152 -4.00 -5.93 -13.42
C GLY A 152 -3.69 -4.45 -13.17
N ALA A 153 -3.72 -3.63 -14.21
CA ALA A 153 -3.53 -2.19 -14.09
C ALA A 153 -4.67 -1.54 -13.29
N GLN A 154 -5.92 -1.92 -13.57
CA GLN A 154 -7.08 -1.41 -12.82
C GLN A 154 -7.06 -1.86 -11.35
N ALA A 155 -6.72 -3.11 -11.09
CA ALA A 155 -6.61 -3.66 -9.74
C ALA A 155 -5.49 -2.98 -8.94
N ALA A 156 -4.36 -2.67 -9.57
CA ALA A 156 -3.26 -1.94 -8.93
C ALA A 156 -3.69 -0.52 -8.55
N GLN A 157 -4.39 0.19 -9.44
CA GLN A 157 -4.93 1.53 -9.15
C GLN A 157 -5.98 1.50 -8.03
N ALA A 158 -6.90 0.54 -8.06
CA ALA A 158 -7.91 0.38 -7.01
C ALA A 158 -7.27 0.10 -5.64
N LYS A 159 -6.22 -0.72 -5.60
CA LYS A 159 -5.47 -1.01 -4.39
C LYS A 159 -4.74 0.22 -3.85
N GLU A 160 -4.16 1.03 -4.73
CA GLU A 160 -3.51 2.28 -4.33
C GLU A 160 -4.52 3.25 -3.71
N GLN A 161 -5.70 3.42 -4.34
CA GLN A 161 -6.78 4.23 -3.79
C GLN A 161 -7.24 3.72 -2.42
N GLN A 162 -7.37 2.40 -2.24
CA GLN A 162 -7.70 1.80 -0.95
C GLN A 162 -6.64 2.04 0.11
N ASN A 163 -5.36 1.95 -0.26
CA ASN A 163 -4.24 2.24 0.62
C ASN A 163 -4.29 3.70 1.08
N MET A 164 -4.45 4.63 0.15
CA MET A 164 -4.55 6.06 0.47
C MET A 164 -5.76 6.36 1.36
N ALA A 165 -6.92 5.76 1.08
CA ALA A 165 -8.11 5.92 1.91
C ALA A 165 -7.92 5.33 3.32
N THR A 166 -7.22 4.21 3.44
CA THR A 166 -6.92 3.60 4.73
C THR A 166 -5.96 4.44 5.55
N PHE A 167 -4.92 4.95 4.91
CA PHE A 167 -3.98 5.88 5.53
C PHE A 167 -4.65 7.17 5.99
N ALA A 168 -5.49 7.77 5.13
CA ALA A 168 -6.24 8.99 5.44
C ALA A 168 -7.14 8.80 6.67
N ARG A 169 -7.83 7.66 6.78
CA ARG A 169 -8.65 7.35 7.97
C ARG A 169 -7.82 7.25 9.24
N ALA A 170 -6.66 6.59 9.19
CA ALA A 170 -5.77 6.50 10.34
C ALA A 170 -5.27 7.89 10.76
N MET A 171 -4.82 8.70 9.80
CA MET A 171 -4.38 10.07 10.05
C MET A 171 -5.50 10.94 10.64
N THR A 172 -6.71 10.85 10.09
CA THR A 172 -7.90 11.55 10.62
C THR A 172 -8.20 11.14 12.06
N ALA A 173 -8.15 9.85 12.38
CA ALA A 173 -8.41 9.36 13.74
C ALA A 173 -7.40 9.93 14.75
N CYS A 174 -6.10 9.95 14.38
CA CYS A 174 -5.06 10.52 15.22
C CYS A 174 -5.26 12.03 15.45
N LEU A 175 -5.48 12.80 14.37
CA LEU A 175 -5.65 14.25 14.44
C LEU A 175 -6.92 14.63 15.24
N THR A 176 -8.00 13.90 15.05
CA THR A 176 -9.22 14.10 15.84
C THR A 176 -8.97 13.83 17.33
N GLY A 177 -8.21 12.78 17.66
CA GLY A 177 -7.80 12.49 19.04
C GLY A 177 -6.95 13.60 19.67
N LYS A 178 -6.17 14.32 18.87
CA LYS A 178 -5.39 15.50 19.30
C LYS A 178 -6.23 16.80 19.38
N GLY A 179 -7.47 16.76 18.94
CA GLY A 179 -8.41 17.90 19.03
C GLY A 179 -8.40 18.80 17.81
N TYR A 180 -8.16 18.22 16.64
CA TYR A 180 -8.39 18.87 15.36
C TYR A 180 -9.72 18.42 14.77
N THR A 181 -10.36 19.31 14.02
CA THR A 181 -11.46 18.94 13.13
C THR A 181 -10.87 18.63 11.75
N VAL A 182 -11.18 17.48 11.20
CA VAL A 182 -10.68 17.02 9.91
C VAL A 182 -11.87 16.73 9.00
N ASN A 183 -11.87 17.37 7.82
CA ASN A 183 -12.88 17.22 6.77
C ASN A 183 -12.22 16.77 5.45
#